data_19fbefd84d50c40002c7396d55ae164e
#
_entry.id   19fbefd84d50c40002c7396d55ae164e
#
_cell.length_a   1.000
_cell.length_b   1.000
_cell.length_c   1.000
_cell.angle_alpha   90.00
_cell.angle_beta   90.00
_cell.angle_gamma   90.00
#
_symmetry.space_group_name_H-M   'P 1'
#
loop_
_entity.id
_entity.type
_entity.pdbx_description
1 polymer ?
#
loop_
_entity_poly.entity_id
_entity_poly.type
_entity_poly.pdbx_seq_one_letter_code
_entity_poly.pdbx_strand_id
1 'polypeptide(L)'
;MDLTNKVVIVTGGASGIGEALAERFAKEQAKHVVVADRDEGGAKAVAARIGGTGVGIDVSDEAAIRALVETTEREQGPIDLFVSNAGYVTVGGLETPNEDLQRMWEVHVLAHLYAARAVVPRMIEQGGGYLLNTASAAGLLTQIGSMAYAVTKHAAVSLAEWIAVTYGRKGIKVSVLCPQAVETNIGPNSPDADKLVGGPGVASGDGVLSSEDVAEVVMQALAEERFHVLPHPEVAEYARRKASDVDRWLEGMRRFQDRLFPGGNGPADWLA
;
A
#
# COMPACT_ATOMS: atom_id res chain seq x y z
N MET A 1 9.33 2.15 16.08
CA MET A 1 8.60 3.42 16.41
C MET A 1 7.54 3.11 17.45
N ASP A 2 7.47 3.88 18.54
CA ASP A 2 6.33 3.92 19.47
C ASP A 2 5.33 4.97 19.00
N LEU A 3 4.03 4.64 18.99
CA LEU A 3 2.97 5.53 18.52
C LEU A 3 2.35 6.41 19.62
N THR A 4 2.71 6.18 20.88
CA THR A 4 2.21 6.98 22.01
C THR A 4 2.47 8.49 21.78
N ASN A 5 1.40 9.30 21.83
CA ASN A 5 1.44 10.74 21.57
C ASN A 5 1.88 11.16 20.15
N LYS A 6 1.77 10.29 19.15
CA LYS A 6 2.14 10.56 17.76
C LYS A 6 0.97 11.05 16.92
N VAL A 7 1.23 11.97 16.00
CA VAL A 7 0.28 12.41 14.98
C VAL A 7 0.48 11.57 13.74
N VAL A 8 -0.61 10.94 13.27
CA VAL A 8 -0.60 9.97 12.18
C VAL A 8 -1.60 10.37 11.10
N ILE A 9 -1.20 10.23 9.83
CA ILE A 9 -2.11 10.30 8.68
C ILE A 9 -2.18 8.92 8.03
N VAL A 10 -3.39 8.45 7.71
CA VAL A 10 -3.62 7.20 6.97
C VAL A 10 -4.47 7.51 5.74
N THR A 11 -3.93 7.28 4.54
CA THR A 11 -4.68 7.38 3.28
C THR A 11 -5.31 6.03 2.90
N GLY A 12 -6.47 6.06 2.21
CA GLY A 12 -7.25 4.84 1.97
C GLY A 12 -7.79 4.26 3.28
N GLY A 13 -8.13 5.13 4.23
CA GLY A 13 -8.49 4.76 5.60
C GLY A 13 -9.96 4.47 5.83
N ALA A 14 -10.81 4.56 4.82
CA ALA A 14 -12.24 4.31 4.96
C ALA A 14 -12.59 2.82 5.01
N SER A 15 -11.67 1.91 4.67
CA SER A 15 -11.93 0.47 4.67
C SER A 15 -10.63 -0.36 4.72
N GLY A 16 -10.78 -1.67 4.95
CA GLY A 16 -9.73 -2.68 4.82
C GLY A 16 -8.48 -2.39 5.65
N ILE A 17 -7.31 -2.55 5.06
CA ILE A 17 -6.02 -2.37 5.76
C ILE A 17 -5.90 -0.96 6.35
N GLY A 18 -6.31 0.09 5.61
CA GLY A 18 -6.22 1.46 6.09
C GLY A 18 -7.09 1.73 7.32
N GLU A 19 -8.33 1.23 7.33
CA GLU A 19 -9.23 1.28 8.49
C GLU A 19 -8.63 0.54 9.69
N ALA A 20 -8.20 -0.72 9.49
CA ALA A 20 -7.60 -1.52 10.55
C ALA A 20 -6.33 -0.85 11.14
N LEU A 21 -5.49 -0.25 10.30
CA LEU A 21 -4.33 0.52 10.75
C LEU A 21 -4.74 1.75 11.57
N ALA A 22 -5.72 2.52 11.11
CA ALA A 22 -6.20 3.71 11.83
C ALA A 22 -6.73 3.33 13.21
N GLU A 23 -7.56 2.29 13.29
CA GLU A 23 -8.09 1.78 14.56
C GLU A 23 -6.99 1.23 15.48
N ARG A 24 -6.02 0.51 14.90
CA ARG A 24 -4.92 -0.06 15.68
C ARG A 24 -4.00 1.03 16.24
N PHE A 25 -3.72 2.08 15.47
CA PHE A 25 -2.90 3.22 15.91
C PHE A 25 -3.58 4.03 17.02
N ALA A 26 -4.90 4.19 16.94
CA ALA A 26 -5.66 4.84 18.02
C ALA A 26 -5.60 4.02 19.32
N LYS A 27 -5.69 2.68 19.25
CA LYS A 27 -5.52 1.80 20.42
C LYS A 27 -4.11 1.89 21.04
N GLU A 28 -3.08 2.23 20.26
CA GLU A 28 -1.71 2.49 20.75
C GLU A 28 -1.53 3.92 21.32
N GLN A 29 -2.63 4.60 21.62
CA GLN A 29 -2.60 5.96 22.20
C GLN A 29 -1.89 6.99 21.33
N ALA A 30 -2.01 6.86 20.00
CA ALA A 30 -1.62 7.94 19.10
C ALA A 30 -2.32 9.25 19.55
N LYS A 31 -1.59 10.37 19.51
CA LYS A 31 -2.13 11.67 19.86
C LYS A 31 -3.34 12.01 18.99
N HIS A 32 -3.22 11.76 17.71
CA HIS A 32 -4.29 12.00 16.75
C HIS A 32 -4.08 11.15 15.48
N VAL A 33 -5.17 10.61 14.94
CA VAL A 33 -5.16 9.88 13.67
C VAL A 33 -6.07 10.60 12.68
N VAL A 34 -5.52 11.03 11.56
CA VAL A 34 -6.26 11.58 10.43
C VAL A 34 -6.51 10.46 9.42
N VAL A 35 -7.77 10.20 9.15
CA VAL A 35 -8.25 9.19 8.20
C VAL A 35 -8.62 9.90 6.90
N ALA A 36 -7.85 9.70 5.85
CA ALA A 36 -8.06 10.33 4.55
C ALA A 36 -8.49 9.30 3.50
N ASP A 37 -9.55 9.57 2.77
CA ASP A 37 -10.04 8.68 1.71
C ASP A 37 -10.83 9.49 0.67
N ARG A 38 -11.01 8.94 -0.55
CA ARG A 38 -11.95 9.51 -1.53
C ARG A 38 -13.41 9.32 -1.10
N ASP A 39 -13.69 8.26 -0.33
CA ASP A 39 -14.96 8.08 0.40
C ASP A 39 -14.91 8.90 1.69
N GLU A 40 -15.29 10.17 1.60
CA GLU A 40 -15.33 11.07 2.74
C GLU A 40 -16.28 10.57 3.84
N GLY A 41 -17.40 9.96 3.46
CA GLY A 41 -18.37 9.41 4.41
C GLY A 41 -17.77 8.28 5.24
N GLY A 42 -17.13 7.32 4.58
CA GLY A 42 -16.41 6.23 5.22
C GLY A 42 -15.26 6.72 6.10
N ALA A 43 -14.44 7.64 5.60
CA ALA A 43 -13.34 8.23 6.38
C ALA A 43 -13.83 8.91 7.67
N LYS A 44 -14.93 9.69 7.60
CA LYS A 44 -15.56 10.31 8.77
C LYS A 44 -16.14 9.27 9.75
N ALA A 45 -16.73 8.19 9.24
CA ALA A 45 -17.26 7.12 10.08
C ALA A 45 -16.16 6.40 10.87
N VAL A 46 -15.04 6.05 10.22
CA VAL A 46 -13.86 5.46 10.88
C VAL A 46 -13.29 6.45 11.91
N ALA A 47 -13.06 7.69 11.50
CA ALA A 47 -12.52 8.73 12.38
C ALA A 47 -13.38 8.95 13.64
N ALA A 48 -14.71 8.94 13.51
CA ALA A 48 -15.61 9.09 14.64
C ALA A 48 -15.48 7.96 15.67
N ARG A 49 -15.22 6.72 15.21
CA ARG A 49 -15.04 5.56 16.12
C ARG A 49 -13.75 5.67 16.94
N ILE A 50 -12.73 6.31 16.40
CA ILE A 50 -11.39 6.39 17.01
C ILE A 50 -11.07 7.77 17.64
N GLY A 51 -12.00 8.71 17.60
CA GLY A 51 -11.75 10.08 18.08
C GLY A 51 -10.77 10.87 17.20
N GLY A 52 -10.64 10.50 15.92
CA GLY A 52 -9.76 11.14 14.93
C GLY A 52 -10.46 12.16 14.04
N THR A 53 -9.82 12.53 12.94
CA THR A 53 -10.37 13.43 11.90
C THR A 53 -10.51 12.69 10.58
N GLY A 54 -11.70 12.70 9.97
CA GLY A 54 -11.97 12.13 8.64
C GLY A 54 -11.96 13.21 7.55
N VAL A 55 -11.21 12.99 6.48
CA VAL A 55 -11.03 13.93 5.37
C VAL A 55 -11.25 13.27 4.02
N GLY A 56 -12.07 13.90 3.18
CA GLY A 56 -12.27 13.48 1.79
C GLY A 56 -11.17 14.02 0.88
N ILE A 57 -10.37 13.16 0.25
CA ILE A 57 -9.35 13.56 -0.74
C ILE A 57 -9.18 12.53 -1.84
N ASP A 58 -8.81 12.98 -3.04
CA ASP A 58 -8.19 12.12 -4.05
C ASP A 58 -6.67 12.21 -3.90
N VAL A 59 -6.02 11.10 -3.59
CA VAL A 59 -4.56 11.03 -3.38
C VAL A 59 -3.76 11.26 -4.67
N SER A 60 -4.38 11.19 -5.83
CA SER A 60 -3.77 11.54 -7.11
C SER A 60 -3.61 13.05 -7.32
N ASP A 61 -4.22 13.88 -6.47
CA ASP A 61 -4.05 15.34 -6.44
C ASP A 61 -2.96 15.75 -5.45
N GLU A 62 -1.82 16.21 -5.96
CA GLU A 62 -0.69 16.69 -5.13
C GLU A 62 -1.11 17.88 -4.24
N ALA A 63 -1.99 18.75 -4.74
CA ALA A 63 -2.44 19.91 -3.95
C ALA A 63 -3.32 19.48 -2.76
N ALA A 64 -4.16 18.44 -2.96
CA ALA A 64 -4.99 17.89 -1.89
C ALA A 64 -4.12 17.21 -0.80
N ILE A 65 -3.09 16.44 -1.18
CA ILE A 65 -2.13 15.85 -0.24
C ILE A 65 -1.39 16.94 0.56
N ARG A 66 -0.92 17.99 -0.12
CA ARG A 66 -0.25 19.11 0.54
C ARG A 66 -1.17 19.83 1.53
N ALA A 67 -2.40 20.14 1.14
CA ALA A 67 -3.39 20.76 2.00
C ALA A 67 -3.74 19.89 3.21
N LEU A 68 -3.84 18.57 3.04
CA LEU A 68 -4.04 17.61 4.13
C LEU A 68 -2.91 17.72 5.16
N VAL A 69 -1.65 17.70 4.71
CA VAL A 69 -0.47 17.80 5.57
C VAL A 69 -0.46 19.15 6.31
N GLU A 70 -0.61 20.27 5.60
CA GLU A 70 -0.61 21.61 6.19
C GLU A 70 -1.73 21.82 7.22
N THR A 71 -2.91 21.29 6.94
CA THR A 71 -4.05 21.37 7.86
C THR A 71 -3.81 20.51 9.10
N THR A 72 -3.32 19.28 8.91
CA THR A 72 -3.00 18.40 10.04
C THR A 72 -1.96 19.02 10.96
N GLU A 73 -0.86 19.55 10.40
CA GLU A 73 0.19 20.18 11.24
C GLU A 73 -0.32 21.41 11.97
N ARG A 74 -1.13 22.25 11.33
CA ARG A 74 -1.71 23.45 11.97
C ARG A 74 -2.63 23.08 13.13
N GLU A 75 -3.39 22.00 13.05
CA GLU A 75 -4.43 21.65 14.01
C GLU A 75 -3.95 20.66 15.08
N GLN A 76 -3.07 19.74 14.70
CA GLN A 76 -2.65 18.64 15.56
C GLN A 76 -1.16 18.69 15.94
N GLY A 77 -0.37 19.45 15.22
CA GLY A 77 1.09 19.56 15.40
C GLY A 77 1.86 18.66 14.42
N PRO A 78 3.18 18.54 14.61
CA PRO A 78 4.06 17.82 13.70
C PRO A 78 3.60 16.40 13.41
N ILE A 79 3.66 15.99 12.11
CA ILE A 79 3.29 14.65 11.69
C ILE A 79 4.47 13.71 11.94
N ASP A 80 4.24 12.66 12.73
CA ASP A 80 5.23 11.64 13.06
C ASP A 80 5.23 10.45 12.09
N LEU A 81 4.03 10.03 11.62
CA LEU A 81 3.84 8.90 10.71
C LEU A 81 2.89 9.28 9.58
N PHE A 82 3.32 9.08 8.34
CA PHE A 82 2.43 9.16 7.17
C PHE A 82 2.30 7.77 6.53
N VAL A 83 1.06 7.28 6.41
CA VAL A 83 0.74 6.00 5.79
C VAL A 83 0.12 6.22 4.41
N SER A 84 0.90 5.97 3.37
CA SER A 84 0.44 5.95 1.98
C SER A 84 -0.13 4.57 1.69
N ASN A 85 -1.45 4.39 1.89
CA ASN A 85 -2.09 3.08 1.78
C ASN A 85 -3.17 3.01 0.68
N ALA A 86 -3.72 4.12 0.22
CA ALA A 86 -4.72 4.15 -0.83
C ALA A 86 -4.28 3.37 -2.09
N GLY A 87 -5.18 2.56 -2.64
CA GLY A 87 -4.88 1.75 -3.82
C GLY A 87 -6.07 0.92 -4.28
N TYR A 88 -5.95 0.36 -5.48
CA TYR A 88 -6.93 -0.54 -6.08
C TYR A 88 -6.22 -1.54 -6.99
N VAL A 89 -6.92 -2.55 -7.49
CA VAL A 89 -6.39 -3.55 -8.42
C VAL A 89 -7.21 -3.56 -9.70
N THR A 90 -6.57 -3.87 -10.84
CA THR A 90 -7.26 -4.11 -12.11
C THR A 90 -6.84 -5.44 -12.69
N VAL A 91 -7.66 -6.00 -13.55
CA VAL A 91 -7.32 -7.17 -14.37
C VAL A 91 -6.92 -6.66 -15.75
N GLY A 92 -5.81 -7.15 -16.28
CA GLY A 92 -5.35 -6.79 -17.62
C GLY A 92 -3.89 -7.11 -17.86
N GLY A 93 -3.55 -7.27 -19.13
CA GLY A 93 -2.21 -7.48 -19.66
C GLY A 93 -1.73 -6.28 -20.48
N LEU A 94 -1.13 -6.56 -21.65
CA LEU A 94 -0.62 -5.53 -22.55
C LEU A 94 -1.73 -4.74 -23.28
N GLU A 95 -2.95 -5.25 -23.29
CA GLU A 95 -4.16 -4.59 -23.82
C GLU A 95 -4.72 -3.51 -22.88
N THR A 96 -4.21 -3.39 -21.65
CA THR A 96 -4.66 -2.38 -20.69
C THR A 96 -4.56 -0.97 -21.31
N PRO A 97 -5.65 -0.17 -21.33
CA PRO A 97 -5.63 1.19 -21.85
C PRO A 97 -4.60 2.07 -21.13
N ASN A 98 -3.97 2.98 -21.88
CA ASN A 98 -2.96 3.89 -21.33
C ASN A 98 -3.52 4.75 -20.18
N GLU A 99 -4.78 5.18 -20.26
CA GLU A 99 -5.45 5.96 -19.23
C GLU A 99 -5.60 5.18 -17.92
N ASP A 100 -5.88 3.88 -17.98
CA ASP A 100 -6.01 3.04 -16.79
C ASP A 100 -4.65 2.81 -16.14
N LEU A 101 -3.59 2.55 -16.95
CA LEU A 101 -2.22 2.47 -16.47
C LEU A 101 -1.78 3.80 -15.83
N GLN A 102 -2.09 4.93 -16.48
CA GLN A 102 -1.73 6.25 -15.98
C GLN A 102 -2.42 6.53 -14.63
N ARG A 103 -3.73 6.25 -14.52
CA ARG A 103 -4.45 6.45 -13.27
C ARG A 103 -3.92 5.56 -12.14
N MET A 104 -3.58 4.32 -12.45
CA MET A 104 -2.97 3.43 -11.45
C MET A 104 -1.58 3.92 -11.03
N TRP A 105 -0.80 4.50 -11.95
CA TRP A 105 0.47 5.14 -11.66
C TRP A 105 0.31 6.34 -10.72
N GLU A 106 -0.70 7.18 -10.97
CA GLU A 106 -1.02 8.33 -10.13
C GLU A 106 -1.33 7.92 -8.69
N VAL A 107 -2.16 6.89 -8.51
CA VAL A 107 -2.57 6.42 -7.17
C VAL A 107 -1.48 5.61 -6.46
N HIS A 108 -0.77 4.72 -7.18
CA HIS A 108 0.18 3.79 -6.54
C HIS A 108 1.60 4.33 -6.43
N VAL A 109 1.98 5.32 -7.25
CA VAL A 109 3.35 5.83 -7.29
C VAL A 109 3.39 7.31 -6.95
N LEU A 110 2.66 8.14 -7.71
CA LEU A 110 2.71 9.58 -7.53
C LEU A 110 2.12 10.00 -6.19
N ALA A 111 1.05 9.38 -5.70
CA ALA A 111 0.50 9.66 -4.38
C ALA A 111 1.54 9.45 -3.25
N HIS A 112 2.34 8.38 -3.32
CA HIS A 112 3.44 8.14 -2.39
C HIS A 112 4.55 9.21 -2.50
N LEU A 113 4.87 9.62 -3.73
CA LEU A 113 5.83 10.69 -3.99
C LEU A 113 5.32 12.05 -3.47
N TYR A 114 4.04 12.38 -3.68
CA TYR A 114 3.42 13.61 -3.20
C TYR A 114 3.42 13.68 -1.67
N ALA A 115 3.07 12.56 -1.02
CA ALA A 115 3.16 12.43 0.42
C ALA A 115 4.59 12.67 0.93
N ALA A 116 5.58 11.98 0.34
CA ALA A 116 6.97 12.15 0.72
C ALA A 116 7.46 13.60 0.53
N ARG A 117 7.12 14.25 -0.59
CA ARG A 117 7.43 15.67 -0.85
C ARG A 117 6.83 16.59 0.20
N ALA A 118 5.60 16.31 0.63
CA ALA A 118 4.91 17.13 1.60
C ALA A 118 5.48 16.98 3.02
N VAL A 119 5.83 15.75 3.46
CA VAL A 119 6.18 15.50 4.86
C VAL A 119 7.69 15.39 5.11
N VAL A 120 8.51 14.87 4.19
CA VAL A 120 9.94 14.61 4.46
C VAL A 120 10.72 15.86 4.85
N PRO A 121 10.58 17.04 4.20
CA PRO A 121 11.27 18.24 4.64
C PRO A 121 10.92 18.61 6.08
N ARG A 122 9.64 18.58 6.43
CA ARG A 122 9.10 18.89 7.76
C ARG A 122 9.58 17.88 8.82
N MET A 123 9.55 16.60 8.48
CA MET A 123 10.06 15.54 9.35
C MET A 123 11.57 15.70 9.63
N ILE A 124 12.36 16.14 8.66
CA ILE A 124 13.79 16.42 8.86
C ILE A 124 13.97 17.60 9.82
N GLU A 125 13.20 18.69 9.65
CA GLU A 125 13.26 19.88 10.50
C GLU A 125 12.89 19.58 11.96
N GLN A 126 11.95 18.66 12.20
CA GLN A 126 11.56 18.20 13.53
C GLN A 126 12.48 17.12 14.13
N GLY A 127 13.52 16.70 13.41
CA GLY A 127 14.49 15.70 13.87
C GLY A 127 14.20 14.25 13.47
N GLY A 128 13.20 14.00 12.64
CA GLY A 128 12.88 12.68 12.09
C GLY A 128 11.39 12.44 11.91
N GLY A 129 11.07 11.33 11.25
CA GLY A 129 9.70 10.91 11.01
C GLY A 129 9.67 9.55 10.31
N TYR A 130 8.45 9.05 10.07
CA TYR A 130 8.25 7.71 9.53
C TYR A 130 7.28 7.72 8.33
N LEU A 131 7.64 6.99 7.28
CA LEU A 131 6.78 6.69 6.14
C LEU A 131 6.46 5.20 6.09
N LEU A 132 5.18 4.84 6.05
CA LEU A 132 4.72 3.49 5.76
C LEU A 132 4.02 3.49 4.41
N ASN A 133 4.59 2.78 3.44
CA ASN A 133 4.06 2.69 2.09
C ASN A 133 3.44 1.31 1.84
N THR A 134 2.16 1.25 1.51
CA THR A 134 1.50 -0.01 1.15
C THR A 134 1.75 -0.34 -0.33
N ALA A 135 2.68 -1.26 -0.57
CA ALA A 135 2.89 -1.86 -1.88
C ALA A 135 2.05 -3.15 -2.03
N SER A 136 2.69 -4.28 -2.25
CA SER A 136 2.11 -5.63 -2.36
C SER A 136 3.24 -6.63 -2.53
N ALA A 137 3.01 -7.91 -2.28
CA ALA A 137 3.88 -8.99 -2.74
C ALA A 137 4.10 -8.93 -4.27
N ALA A 138 3.11 -8.43 -5.02
CA ALA A 138 3.25 -8.14 -6.45
C ALA A 138 4.40 -7.18 -6.77
N GLY A 139 4.75 -6.28 -5.86
CA GLY A 139 5.88 -5.35 -6.01
C GLY A 139 7.25 -6.01 -5.82
N LEU A 140 7.31 -7.21 -5.27
CA LEU A 140 8.53 -8.00 -5.11
C LEU A 140 8.59 -9.18 -6.10
N LEU A 141 7.44 -9.78 -6.39
CA LEU A 141 7.35 -11.05 -7.13
C LEU A 141 6.87 -10.89 -8.57
N THR A 142 5.95 -10.09 -8.85
CA THR A 142 5.06 -9.85 -10.00
C THR A 142 3.64 -10.35 -9.73
N GLN A 143 2.71 -10.07 -10.65
CA GLN A 143 1.30 -10.46 -10.53
C GLN A 143 0.80 -10.98 -11.88
N ILE A 144 0.45 -12.25 -11.96
CA ILE A 144 -0.19 -12.84 -13.16
C ILE A 144 -1.60 -12.22 -13.28
N GLY A 145 -1.98 -11.80 -14.49
CA GLY A 145 -3.30 -11.25 -14.77
C GLY A 145 -3.53 -9.80 -14.37
N SER A 146 -2.49 -9.10 -13.91
CA SER A 146 -2.58 -7.66 -13.61
C SER A 146 -1.22 -6.97 -13.83
N MET A 147 -0.91 -6.69 -15.10
CA MET A 147 0.36 -6.09 -15.49
C MET A 147 0.56 -4.71 -14.87
N ALA A 148 -0.43 -3.83 -15.00
CA ALA A 148 -0.35 -2.46 -14.49
C ALA A 148 -0.16 -2.43 -12.96
N TYR A 149 -0.82 -3.31 -12.22
CA TYR A 149 -0.65 -3.45 -10.79
C TYR A 149 0.77 -3.91 -10.42
N ALA A 150 1.28 -4.95 -11.08
CA ALA A 150 2.64 -5.44 -10.84
C ALA A 150 3.70 -4.36 -11.08
N VAL A 151 3.61 -3.63 -12.20
CA VAL A 151 4.54 -2.56 -12.56
C VAL A 151 4.50 -1.43 -11.52
N THR A 152 3.31 -0.94 -11.17
CA THR A 152 3.16 0.19 -10.25
C THR A 152 3.56 -0.18 -8.82
N LYS A 153 3.30 -1.42 -8.37
CA LYS A 153 3.71 -1.87 -7.03
C LYS A 153 5.23 -2.11 -6.94
N HIS A 154 5.91 -2.53 -8.02
CA HIS A 154 7.39 -2.52 -8.08
C HIS A 154 7.94 -1.09 -7.98
N ALA A 155 7.34 -0.14 -8.68
CA ALA A 155 7.74 1.26 -8.61
C ALA A 155 7.55 1.84 -7.20
N ALA A 156 6.46 1.50 -6.50
CA ALA A 156 6.24 1.92 -5.12
C ALA A 156 7.30 1.36 -4.15
N VAL A 157 7.71 0.10 -4.31
CA VAL A 157 8.83 -0.48 -3.53
C VAL A 157 10.12 0.27 -3.81
N SER A 158 10.46 0.47 -5.08
CA SER A 158 11.69 1.19 -5.48
C SER A 158 11.72 2.63 -4.96
N LEU A 159 10.58 3.35 -4.98
CA LEU A 159 10.48 4.69 -4.39
C LEU A 159 10.76 4.65 -2.88
N ALA A 160 10.18 3.70 -2.15
CA ALA A 160 10.40 3.53 -0.72
C ALA A 160 11.88 3.25 -0.40
N GLU A 161 12.54 2.36 -1.17
CA GLU A 161 13.98 2.08 -1.06
C GLU A 161 14.82 3.34 -1.29
N TRP A 162 14.49 4.10 -2.34
CA TRP A 162 15.21 5.33 -2.67
C TRP A 162 15.11 6.35 -1.53
N ILE A 163 13.92 6.54 -0.94
CA ILE A 163 13.71 7.44 0.19
C ILE A 163 14.51 6.97 1.42
N ALA A 164 14.45 5.67 1.74
CA ALA A 164 15.18 5.09 2.87
C ALA A 164 16.69 5.28 2.75
N VAL A 165 17.25 5.05 1.57
CA VAL A 165 18.69 5.25 1.29
C VAL A 165 19.06 6.73 1.37
N THR A 166 18.26 7.60 0.78
CA THR A 166 18.60 9.02 0.64
C THR A 166 18.45 9.80 1.94
N TYR A 167 17.38 9.56 2.69
CA TYR A 167 17.01 10.36 3.87
C TYR A 167 17.19 9.62 5.21
N GLY A 168 17.59 8.34 5.19
CA GLY A 168 17.73 7.57 6.43
C GLY A 168 18.68 8.20 7.45
N ARG A 169 19.82 8.76 7.00
CA ARG A 169 20.76 9.47 7.85
C ARG A 169 20.25 10.83 8.36
N LYS A 170 19.14 11.32 7.81
CA LYS A 170 18.44 12.54 8.26
C LYS A 170 17.28 12.22 9.22
N GLY A 171 17.19 11.00 9.73
CA GLY A 171 16.17 10.58 10.67
C GLY A 171 14.85 10.10 10.04
N ILE A 172 14.80 9.94 8.71
CA ILE A 172 13.61 9.43 8.04
C ILE A 172 13.64 7.91 8.02
N LYS A 173 12.65 7.30 8.67
CA LYS A 173 12.42 5.85 8.64
C LYS A 173 11.38 5.52 7.58
N VAL A 174 11.54 4.38 6.93
CA VAL A 174 10.63 3.91 5.89
C VAL A 174 10.35 2.43 6.06
N SER A 175 9.09 2.07 6.01
CA SER A 175 8.66 0.68 5.84
C SER A 175 7.81 0.53 4.59
N VAL A 176 7.90 -0.60 3.92
CA VAL A 176 7.05 -0.97 2.81
C VAL A 176 6.26 -2.23 3.13
N LEU A 177 4.94 -2.11 3.17
CA LEU A 177 4.01 -3.20 3.44
C LEU A 177 3.73 -3.95 2.13
N CYS A 178 4.07 -5.23 2.10
CA CYS A 178 3.95 -6.09 0.92
C CYS A 178 3.08 -7.33 1.21
N PRO A 179 1.76 -7.18 1.38
CA PRO A 179 0.86 -8.31 1.64
C PRO A 179 0.59 -9.12 0.35
N GLN A 180 0.19 -10.37 0.52
CA GLN A 180 -0.57 -11.15 -0.46
C GLN A 180 -2.08 -10.90 -0.27
N ALA A 181 -2.90 -11.97 -0.30
CA ALA A 181 -4.34 -11.84 -0.16
C ALA A 181 -4.75 -11.42 1.26
N VAL A 182 -5.54 -10.36 1.35
CA VAL A 182 -6.11 -9.82 2.59
C VAL A 182 -7.60 -9.59 2.37
N GLU A 183 -8.42 -9.95 3.36
CA GLU A 183 -9.86 -9.65 3.35
C GLU A 183 -10.07 -8.13 3.40
N THR A 184 -10.37 -7.55 2.24
CA THR A 184 -10.57 -6.12 2.08
C THR A 184 -11.61 -5.84 1.00
N ASN A 185 -12.07 -4.61 0.95
CA ASN A 185 -12.92 -4.12 -0.14
C ASN A 185 -12.12 -3.74 -1.40
N ILE A 186 -10.85 -4.13 -1.53
CA ILE A 186 -10.03 -3.74 -2.69
C ILE A 186 -10.64 -4.25 -4.00
N GLY A 187 -11.14 -5.48 -4.04
CA GLY A 187 -11.83 -6.04 -5.20
C GLY A 187 -13.13 -5.30 -5.52
N PRO A 188 -14.11 -5.28 -4.60
CA PRO A 188 -15.37 -4.55 -4.78
C PRO A 188 -15.19 -3.06 -5.11
N ASN A 189 -14.18 -2.41 -4.55
CA ASN A 189 -13.89 -0.98 -4.79
C ASN A 189 -13.06 -0.70 -6.06
N SER A 190 -12.63 -1.76 -6.77
CA SER A 190 -11.84 -1.64 -7.98
C SER A 190 -12.73 -1.47 -9.22
N PRO A 191 -12.25 -0.76 -10.28
CA PRO A 191 -13.01 -0.58 -11.51
C PRO A 191 -13.46 -1.89 -12.19
N ASP A 192 -12.66 -2.94 -12.05
CA ASP A 192 -12.88 -4.27 -12.63
C ASP A 192 -13.43 -5.27 -11.60
N ALA A 193 -14.25 -4.81 -10.66
CA ALA A 193 -14.79 -5.65 -9.59
C ALA A 193 -15.48 -6.93 -10.11
N ASP A 194 -16.21 -6.83 -11.23
CA ASP A 194 -16.87 -7.94 -11.90
C ASP A 194 -15.90 -8.99 -12.47
N LYS A 195 -14.71 -8.57 -12.91
CA LYS A 195 -13.65 -9.45 -13.42
C LYS A 195 -12.84 -10.11 -12.31
N LEU A 196 -12.85 -9.52 -11.11
CA LEU A 196 -12.14 -10.02 -9.94
C LEU A 196 -12.94 -11.09 -9.18
N VAL A 197 -14.25 -11.19 -9.42
CA VAL A 197 -15.14 -12.16 -8.76
C VAL A 197 -14.94 -13.55 -9.35
N GLY A 198 -14.53 -14.51 -8.52
CA GLY A 198 -14.56 -15.96 -8.84
C GLY A 198 -13.29 -16.56 -9.42
N GLY A 199 -12.22 -15.79 -9.62
CA GLY A 199 -10.91 -16.35 -9.92
C GLY A 199 -10.19 -16.80 -8.64
N PRO A 200 -9.43 -17.92 -8.66
CA PRO A 200 -8.49 -18.17 -7.59
C PRO A 200 -7.50 -17.01 -7.61
N GLY A 201 -7.59 -16.14 -6.61
CA GLY A 201 -6.65 -15.03 -6.50
C GLY A 201 -5.23 -15.56 -6.54
N VAL A 202 -4.41 -15.09 -7.47
CA VAL A 202 -2.99 -15.46 -7.59
C VAL A 202 -2.26 -15.32 -6.24
N ALA A 203 -2.78 -14.45 -5.39
CA ALA A 203 -2.22 -14.14 -4.07
C ALA A 203 -2.76 -14.99 -2.91
N SER A 204 -3.72 -15.89 -3.12
CA SER A 204 -4.38 -16.64 -2.01
C SER A 204 -3.75 -18.00 -1.71
N GLY A 205 -2.68 -18.36 -2.41
CA GLY A 205 -2.02 -19.67 -2.24
C GLY A 205 -1.47 -19.95 -0.85
N ASP A 206 -1.06 -18.91 -0.13
CA ASP A 206 -0.53 -18.97 1.24
C ASP A 206 -1.58 -18.55 2.29
N GLY A 207 -2.85 -18.50 1.92
CA GLY A 207 -3.96 -18.09 2.78
C GLY A 207 -4.42 -16.65 2.56
N VAL A 208 -5.51 -16.29 3.24
CA VAL A 208 -6.07 -14.95 3.25
C VAL A 208 -6.05 -14.45 4.69
N LEU A 209 -5.40 -13.34 4.93
CA LEU A 209 -5.33 -12.71 6.26
C LEU A 209 -6.46 -11.71 6.45
N SER A 210 -6.86 -11.48 7.70
CA SER A 210 -7.70 -10.34 8.03
C SER A 210 -6.91 -9.02 7.96
N SER A 211 -7.61 -7.91 7.81
CA SER A 211 -6.98 -6.58 7.85
C SER A 211 -6.38 -6.28 9.22
N GLU A 212 -6.96 -6.82 10.28
CA GLU A 212 -6.50 -6.72 11.67
C GLU A 212 -5.19 -7.48 11.87
N ASP A 213 -5.05 -8.70 11.33
CA ASP A 213 -3.79 -9.45 11.39
C ASP A 213 -2.66 -8.70 10.69
N VAL A 214 -2.95 -8.07 9.55
CA VAL A 214 -1.99 -7.23 8.84
C VAL A 214 -1.59 -6.03 9.70
N ALA A 215 -2.53 -5.39 10.40
CA ALA A 215 -2.24 -4.26 11.27
C ALA A 215 -1.31 -4.67 12.45
N GLU A 216 -1.49 -5.87 13.03
CA GLU A 216 -0.60 -6.37 14.07
C GLU A 216 0.84 -6.59 13.56
N VAL A 217 1.01 -7.14 12.35
CA VAL A 217 2.33 -7.30 11.73
C VAL A 217 2.98 -5.95 11.45
N VAL A 218 2.19 -4.95 11.05
CA VAL A 218 2.66 -3.57 10.86
C VAL A 218 3.15 -2.99 12.18
N MET A 219 2.41 -3.16 13.28
CA MET A 219 2.84 -2.67 14.60
C MET A 219 4.20 -3.23 15.02
N GLN A 220 4.40 -4.53 14.86
CA GLN A 220 5.70 -5.15 15.15
C GLN A 220 6.82 -4.56 14.27
N ALA A 221 6.55 -4.40 12.97
CA ALA A 221 7.53 -3.86 12.04
C ALA A 221 7.88 -2.39 12.33
N LEU A 222 6.91 -1.56 12.73
CA LEU A 222 7.14 -0.19 13.16
C LEU A 222 7.99 -0.14 14.43
N ALA A 223 7.75 -1.01 15.42
CA ALA A 223 8.54 -1.09 16.65
C ALA A 223 9.99 -1.48 16.36
N GLU A 224 10.21 -2.39 15.41
CA GLU A 224 11.54 -2.86 15.00
C GLU A 224 12.19 -1.97 13.91
N GLU A 225 11.46 -0.99 13.37
CA GLU A 225 11.87 -0.15 12.23
C GLU A 225 12.27 -0.98 11.00
N ARG A 226 11.56 -2.09 10.78
CA ARG A 226 11.82 -3.03 9.66
C ARG A 226 11.39 -2.42 8.33
N PHE A 227 12.27 -2.48 7.32
CA PHE A 227 11.93 -1.94 5.99
C PHE A 227 10.84 -2.76 5.30
N HIS A 228 11.03 -4.07 5.10
CA HIS A 228 10.00 -4.93 4.53
C HIS A 228 9.03 -5.42 5.62
N VAL A 229 7.75 -5.12 5.45
CA VAL A 229 6.66 -5.64 6.27
C VAL A 229 5.93 -6.70 5.45
N LEU A 230 6.13 -7.96 5.81
CA LEU A 230 5.64 -9.12 5.08
C LEU A 230 4.64 -9.90 5.95
N PRO A 231 3.33 -9.60 5.86
CA PRO A 231 2.32 -10.33 6.63
C PRO A 231 2.28 -11.82 6.29
N HIS A 232 2.57 -12.17 5.03
CA HIS A 232 2.78 -13.54 4.59
C HIS A 232 4.30 -13.81 4.53
N PRO A 233 4.86 -14.55 5.49
CA PRO A 233 6.31 -14.74 5.59
C PRO A 233 6.93 -15.49 4.41
N GLU A 234 6.13 -16.26 3.67
CA GLU A 234 6.52 -16.99 2.46
C GLU A 234 7.04 -16.05 1.36
N VAL A 235 6.56 -14.81 1.33
CA VAL A 235 6.99 -13.77 0.37
C VAL A 235 8.50 -13.53 0.45
N ALA A 236 9.08 -13.56 1.65
CA ALA A 236 10.53 -13.42 1.82
C ALA A 236 11.31 -14.52 1.09
N GLU A 237 10.85 -15.77 1.22
CA GLU A 237 11.48 -16.91 0.55
C GLU A 237 11.29 -16.84 -0.96
N TYR A 238 10.11 -16.45 -1.43
CA TYR A 238 9.85 -16.28 -2.86
C TYR A 238 10.72 -15.19 -3.47
N ALA A 239 10.86 -14.05 -2.81
CA ALA A 239 11.74 -12.97 -3.24
C ALA A 239 13.21 -13.42 -3.29
N ARG A 240 13.68 -14.18 -2.30
CA ARG A 240 15.01 -14.76 -2.27
C ARG A 240 15.25 -15.72 -3.43
N ARG A 241 14.28 -16.61 -3.73
CA ARG A 241 14.36 -17.53 -4.89
C ARG A 241 14.44 -16.78 -6.20
N LYS A 242 13.60 -15.74 -6.38
CA LYS A 242 13.61 -14.88 -7.56
C LYS A 242 14.97 -14.21 -7.74
N ALA A 243 15.55 -13.67 -6.67
CA ALA A 243 16.83 -12.98 -6.73
C ALA A 243 18.02 -13.95 -6.97
N SER A 244 17.92 -15.19 -6.51
CA SER A 244 19.01 -16.17 -6.67
C SER A 244 19.11 -16.78 -8.08
N ASP A 245 17.97 -16.93 -8.77
CA ASP A 245 17.89 -17.52 -10.12
C ASP A 245 16.59 -17.04 -10.80
N VAL A 246 16.69 -15.94 -11.52
CA VAL A 246 15.52 -15.30 -12.17
C VAL A 246 14.97 -16.18 -13.31
N ASP A 247 15.81 -16.88 -14.06
CA ASP A 247 15.35 -17.71 -15.18
C ASP A 247 14.54 -18.89 -14.69
N ARG A 248 15.01 -19.57 -13.65
CA ARG A 248 14.28 -20.63 -12.96
C ARG A 248 12.97 -20.14 -12.35
N TRP A 249 12.99 -18.92 -11.77
CA TRP A 249 11.79 -18.27 -11.25
C TRP A 249 10.76 -18.03 -12.34
N LEU A 250 11.15 -17.43 -13.47
CA LEU A 250 10.26 -17.15 -14.60
C LEU A 250 9.64 -18.43 -15.15
N GLU A 251 10.42 -19.50 -15.27
CA GLU A 251 9.91 -20.82 -15.70
C GLU A 251 8.89 -21.38 -14.70
N GLY A 252 9.11 -21.19 -13.40
CA GLY A 252 8.15 -21.53 -12.34
C GLY A 252 6.85 -20.74 -12.45
N MET A 253 6.94 -19.44 -12.75
CA MET A 253 5.78 -18.56 -12.92
C MET A 253 4.98 -18.91 -14.19
N ARG A 254 5.62 -19.31 -15.30
CA ARG A 254 4.91 -19.81 -16.49
C ARG A 254 4.08 -21.04 -16.14
N ARG A 255 4.67 -22.06 -15.48
CA ARG A 255 3.92 -23.24 -15.02
C ARG A 255 2.80 -22.88 -14.03
N PHE A 256 2.95 -21.84 -13.23
CA PHE A 256 1.91 -21.36 -12.34
C PHE A 256 0.77 -20.73 -13.15
N GLN A 257 1.08 -19.89 -14.14
CA GLN A 257 0.09 -19.33 -15.05
C GLN A 257 -0.71 -20.41 -15.77
N ASP A 258 -0.05 -21.46 -16.30
CA ASP A 258 -0.72 -22.59 -16.96
C ASP A 258 -1.72 -23.30 -16.02
N ARG A 259 -1.41 -23.39 -14.73
CA ARG A 259 -2.33 -23.97 -13.73
C ARG A 259 -3.52 -23.06 -13.40
N LEU A 260 -3.33 -21.75 -13.44
CA LEU A 260 -4.42 -20.80 -13.21
C LEU A 260 -5.37 -20.71 -14.41
N PHE A 261 -4.87 -20.97 -15.62
CA PHE A 261 -5.62 -20.87 -16.86
C PHE A 261 -5.53 -22.17 -17.69
N PRO A 262 -6.05 -23.32 -17.18
CA PRO A 262 -5.82 -24.64 -17.76
C PRO A 262 -6.45 -24.87 -19.12
N GLY A 263 -7.33 -23.97 -19.59
CA GLY A 263 -8.03 -24.06 -20.89
C GLY A 263 -7.58 -23.02 -21.91
N GLY A 264 -6.49 -22.30 -21.69
CA GLY A 264 -6.20 -21.06 -22.40
C GLY A 264 -7.03 -19.90 -21.86
N ASN A 265 -7.18 -18.82 -22.63
CA ASN A 265 -7.80 -17.56 -22.19
C ASN A 265 -7.09 -16.87 -21.01
N GLY A 266 -5.82 -17.14 -20.83
CA GLY A 266 -4.96 -16.48 -19.88
C GLY A 266 -4.38 -15.17 -20.44
N PRO A 267 -3.55 -14.46 -19.63
CA PRO A 267 -2.97 -13.17 -20.02
C PRO A 267 -2.26 -13.15 -21.37
N ALA A 268 -1.73 -14.28 -21.82
CA ALA A 268 -1.06 -14.40 -23.14
C ALA A 268 -2.03 -14.27 -24.33
N ASP A 269 -3.33 -14.51 -24.11
CA ASP A 269 -4.36 -14.51 -25.14
C ASP A 269 -5.16 -13.19 -25.19
N TRP A 270 -4.98 -12.32 -24.20
CA TRP A 270 -5.82 -11.11 -24.08
C TRP A 270 -5.48 -10.00 -25.07
N LEU A 271 -4.29 -10.03 -25.67
CA LEU A 271 -3.86 -9.05 -26.66
C LEU A 271 -4.35 -9.40 -28.09
N ALA A 272 -4.92 -10.58 -28.31
CA ALA A 272 -5.31 -11.10 -29.63
C ALA A 272 -6.63 -10.49 -30.17
#